data_18196be7830269d5fef75c3e92abb4bf
#
_entry.id   18196be7830269d5fef75c3e92abb4bf
#
_cell.length_a   1.000
_cell.length_b   1.000
_cell.length_c   1.000
_cell.angle_alpha   90.00
_cell.angle_beta   90.00
_cell.angle_gamma   90.00
#
_symmetry.space_group_name_H-M   'P 1'
#
loop_
_entity.id
_entity.type
_entity.pdbx_description
1 polymer ?
#
loop_
_entity_poly.entity_id
_entity_poly.type
_entity_poly.pdbx_seq_one_letter_code
_entity_poly.pdbx_strand_id
1 'polypeptide(L)'
;MPELELCVGVGSRCMDISKLSVSYHRAKVAAHMAIVQKKRVIKFDECGLFRLLYRVEDKGILKELEAECLAALEEHDRRYHANYVETLHAYLKHNGSIQAVASEMY
;
A
#
# COMPACT_ATOMS: atom_id res chain seq x y z
N MET A 1 24.43 19.01 5.80
CA MET A 1 23.18 19.13 5.04
C MET A 1 22.48 17.80 5.07
N PRO A 2 21.24 17.76 5.51
CA PRO A 2 20.49 16.53 5.32
C PRO A 2 20.35 16.26 3.82
N GLU A 3 20.62 15.05 3.43
CA GLU A 3 20.40 14.64 2.05
C GLU A 3 18.92 14.77 1.71
N LEU A 4 18.63 15.43 0.59
CA LEU A 4 17.27 15.51 0.07
C LEU A 4 16.85 14.14 -0.44
N GLU A 5 15.95 13.48 0.28
CA GLU A 5 15.33 12.28 -0.21
C GLU A 5 14.22 12.65 -1.18
N LEU A 6 14.44 12.38 -2.46
CA LEU A 6 13.45 12.61 -3.49
C LEU A 6 12.68 11.34 -3.77
N CYS A 7 11.35 11.45 -3.71
CA CYS A 7 10.45 10.39 -4.12
C CYS A 7 9.70 10.84 -5.37
N VAL A 8 9.67 9.99 -6.38
CA VAL A 8 9.05 10.28 -7.66
C VAL A 8 7.92 9.30 -7.92
N GLY A 9 6.74 9.83 -8.21
CA GLY A 9 5.61 9.05 -8.66
C GLY A 9 5.41 9.24 -10.16
N VAL A 10 5.23 8.15 -10.88
CA VAL A 10 4.96 8.17 -12.31
C VAL A 10 3.52 7.77 -12.54
N GLY A 11 2.76 8.64 -13.20
CA GLY A 11 1.36 8.40 -13.53
C GLY A 11 1.19 7.48 -14.72
N SER A 12 -0.03 7.39 -15.22
CA SER A 12 -0.33 6.58 -16.39
C SER A 12 -0.01 7.33 -17.67
N ARG A 13 0.24 6.58 -18.73
CA ARG A 13 0.44 7.12 -20.06
C ARG A 13 -0.83 7.83 -20.52
N CYS A 14 -0.67 9.01 -21.10
CA CYS A 14 -1.78 9.83 -21.53
C CYS A 14 -1.59 10.15 -23.02
N MET A 15 -2.58 9.78 -23.82
CA MET A 15 -2.56 10.00 -25.30
C MET A 15 -3.31 11.27 -25.68
N ASP A 16 -4.05 11.86 -24.75
CA ASP A 16 -4.92 13.00 -25.01
C ASP A 16 -4.77 13.99 -23.85
N ILE A 17 -4.67 15.27 -24.18
CA ILE A 17 -4.55 16.36 -23.19
C ILE A 17 -5.73 16.37 -22.21
N SER A 18 -6.92 15.98 -22.65
CA SER A 18 -8.11 15.91 -21.78
C SER A 18 -7.93 14.90 -20.63
N LYS A 19 -7.04 13.94 -20.76
CA LYS A 19 -6.76 12.93 -19.73
C LYS A 19 -5.52 13.23 -18.89
N LEU A 20 -4.90 14.39 -19.10
CA LEU A 20 -3.69 14.78 -18.38
C LEU A 20 -3.95 14.91 -16.87
N SER A 21 -5.13 15.40 -16.48
CA SER A 21 -5.52 15.52 -15.07
C SER A 21 -5.58 14.16 -14.38
N VAL A 22 -6.06 13.13 -15.07
CA VAL A 22 -6.10 11.76 -14.56
C VAL A 22 -4.68 11.24 -14.34
N SER A 23 -3.80 11.42 -15.32
CA SER A 23 -2.40 11.00 -15.20
C SER A 23 -1.68 11.71 -14.06
N TYR A 24 -1.94 13.01 -13.91
CA TYR A 24 -1.38 13.80 -12.80
C TYR A 24 -1.85 13.29 -11.44
N HIS A 25 -3.14 13.01 -11.30
CA HIS A 25 -3.68 12.47 -10.06
C HIS A 25 -3.07 11.12 -9.72
N ARG A 26 -2.91 10.26 -10.71
CA ARG A 26 -2.25 8.95 -10.53
C ARG A 26 -0.78 9.08 -10.16
N ALA A 27 -0.09 10.06 -10.73
CA ALA A 27 1.29 10.36 -10.35
C ALA A 27 1.40 10.79 -8.89
N LYS A 28 0.45 11.58 -8.40
CA LYS A 28 0.39 11.98 -6.98
C LYS A 28 0.18 10.77 -6.07
N VAL A 29 -0.69 9.85 -6.43
CA VAL A 29 -0.92 8.61 -5.67
C VAL A 29 0.36 7.79 -5.62
N ALA A 30 1.03 7.61 -6.77
CA ALA A 30 2.28 6.87 -6.84
C ALA A 30 3.39 7.52 -6.01
N ALA A 31 3.48 8.86 -6.04
CA ALA A 31 4.45 9.59 -5.22
C ALA A 31 4.20 9.40 -3.73
N HIS A 32 2.93 9.44 -3.30
CA HIS A 32 2.56 9.17 -1.92
C HIS A 32 2.96 7.74 -1.51
N MET A 33 2.71 6.77 -2.35
CA MET A 33 3.12 5.39 -2.10
C MET A 33 4.65 5.23 -2.05
N ALA A 34 5.37 5.99 -2.86
CA ALA A 34 6.83 5.99 -2.81
C ALA A 34 7.34 6.46 -1.45
N ILE A 35 6.73 7.49 -0.90
CA ILE A 35 7.06 8.00 0.44
C ILE A 35 6.77 6.94 1.50
N VAL A 36 5.59 6.34 1.46
CA VAL A 36 5.14 5.34 2.45
C VAL A 36 6.03 4.10 2.41
N GLN A 37 6.38 3.62 1.21
CA GLN A 37 7.20 2.42 1.03
C GLN A 37 8.70 2.70 1.05
N LYS A 38 9.10 3.95 1.21
CA LYS A 38 10.51 4.37 1.20
C LYS A 38 11.25 3.96 -0.08
N LYS A 39 10.57 4.09 -1.21
CA LYS A 39 11.14 3.86 -2.54
C LYS A 39 11.37 5.20 -3.24
N ARG A 40 12.38 5.24 -4.10
CA ARG A 40 12.69 6.48 -4.84
C ARG A 40 11.73 6.76 -5.97
N VAL A 41 11.31 5.71 -6.68
CA VAL A 41 10.43 5.82 -7.84
C VAL A 41 9.38 4.73 -7.77
N ILE A 42 8.12 5.10 -7.91
CA ILE A 42 7.02 4.15 -8.07
C ILE A 42 6.16 4.60 -9.25
N LYS A 43 5.85 3.66 -10.13
CA LYS A 43 4.86 3.85 -11.19
C LYS A 43 3.48 3.48 -10.67
N PHE A 44 2.46 4.20 -11.14
CA PHE A 44 1.09 3.92 -10.74
C PHE A 44 0.69 2.45 -10.97
N ASP A 45 1.15 1.86 -12.09
CA ASP A 45 0.88 0.47 -12.43
C ASP A 45 1.46 -0.52 -11.41
N GLU A 46 2.46 -0.11 -10.64
CA GLU A 46 3.10 -0.92 -9.60
C GLU A 46 2.39 -0.81 -8.25
N CYS A 47 1.40 0.06 -8.13
CA CYS A 47 0.69 0.29 -6.87
C CYS A 47 -0.27 -0.85 -6.48
N GLY A 48 -0.53 -1.80 -7.37
CA GLY A 48 -1.38 -2.94 -7.09
C GLY A 48 -2.79 -2.53 -6.68
N LEU A 49 -3.25 -3.06 -5.55
CA LEU A 49 -4.59 -2.79 -5.03
C LEU A 49 -4.80 -1.32 -4.67
N PHE A 50 -3.75 -0.58 -4.36
CA PHE A 50 -3.87 0.85 -4.06
C PHE A 50 -4.42 1.67 -5.22
N ARG A 51 -4.33 1.17 -6.46
CA ARG A 51 -4.95 1.80 -7.62
C ARG A 51 -6.47 1.93 -7.49
N LEU A 52 -7.08 1.04 -6.73
CA LEU A 52 -8.51 1.08 -6.43
C LEU A 52 -8.81 1.86 -5.16
N LEU A 53 -7.99 1.67 -4.12
CA LEU A 53 -8.22 2.27 -2.82
C LEU A 53 -8.17 3.80 -2.84
N TYR A 54 -7.37 4.41 -3.71
CA TYR A 54 -7.28 5.86 -3.78
C TYR A 54 -8.59 6.51 -4.24
N ARG A 55 -9.47 5.76 -4.90
CA ARG A 55 -10.78 6.26 -5.35
C ARG A 55 -11.83 6.28 -4.24
N VAL A 56 -11.54 5.66 -3.12
CA VAL A 56 -12.46 5.65 -1.98
C VAL A 56 -12.42 7.03 -1.31
N GLU A 57 -13.51 7.76 -1.42
CA GLU A 57 -13.60 9.11 -0.86
C GLU A 57 -13.77 9.08 0.66
N ASP A 58 -14.59 8.16 1.16
CA ASP A 58 -14.82 7.99 2.58
C ASP A 58 -13.82 7.01 3.18
N LYS A 59 -12.78 7.54 3.80
CA LYS A 59 -11.74 6.72 4.45
C LYS A 59 -12.26 6.00 5.70
N GLY A 60 -13.38 6.43 6.25
CA GLY A 60 -14.05 5.73 7.36
C GLY A 60 -14.48 4.32 6.98
N ILE A 61 -14.95 4.13 5.74
CA ILE A 61 -15.33 2.81 5.22
C ILE A 61 -14.13 1.85 5.25
N LEU A 62 -12.94 2.34 4.92
CA LEU A 62 -11.73 1.51 4.95
C LEU A 62 -11.39 1.06 6.38
N LYS A 63 -11.56 1.95 7.36
CA LYS A 63 -11.33 1.62 8.77
C LYS A 63 -12.36 0.63 9.29
N GLU A 64 -13.63 0.78 8.91
CA GLU A 64 -14.68 -0.17 9.26
C GLU A 64 -14.39 -1.54 8.70
N LEU A 65 -13.99 -1.61 7.43
CA LEU A 65 -13.65 -2.88 6.78
C LEU A 65 -12.45 -3.53 7.45
N GLU A 66 -11.44 -2.76 7.78
CA GLU A 66 -10.26 -3.24 8.52
C GLU A 66 -10.67 -3.84 9.86
N ALA A 67 -11.50 -3.12 10.63
CA ALA A 67 -11.98 -3.60 11.92
C ALA A 67 -12.77 -4.91 11.79
N GLU A 68 -13.67 -4.99 10.82
CA GLU A 68 -14.47 -6.19 10.59
C GLU A 68 -13.63 -7.40 10.18
N CYS A 69 -12.66 -7.19 9.29
CA CYS A 69 -11.84 -8.28 8.77
C CYS A 69 -10.75 -8.73 9.73
N LEU A 70 -10.20 -7.82 10.52
CA LEU A 70 -9.06 -8.12 11.39
C LEU A 70 -9.43 -8.36 12.84
N ALA A 71 -10.65 -8.01 13.25
CA ALA A 71 -11.06 -8.16 14.66
C ALA A 71 -10.87 -9.57 15.21
N ALA A 72 -11.21 -10.57 14.42
CA ALA A 72 -11.07 -11.97 14.83
C ALA A 72 -9.59 -12.37 14.99
N LEU A 73 -8.72 -11.90 14.10
CA LEU A 73 -7.28 -12.17 14.18
C LEU A 73 -6.65 -11.45 15.36
N GLU A 74 -7.02 -10.20 15.59
CA GLU A 74 -6.52 -9.41 16.71
C GLU A 74 -6.91 -10.04 18.04
N GLU A 75 -8.16 -10.50 18.17
CA GLU A 75 -8.64 -11.19 19.34
C GLU A 75 -7.87 -12.50 19.58
N HIS A 76 -7.62 -13.26 18.52
CA HIS A 76 -6.84 -14.49 18.59
C HIS A 76 -5.40 -14.21 19.04
N ASP A 77 -4.75 -13.19 18.47
CA ASP A 77 -3.40 -12.82 18.83
C ASP A 77 -3.28 -12.41 20.31
N ARG A 78 -4.27 -11.66 20.78
CA ARG A 78 -4.30 -11.23 22.17
C ARG A 78 -4.50 -12.41 23.13
N ARG A 79 -5.40 -13.36 22.76
CA ARG A 79 -5.74 -14.50 23.61
C ARG A 79 -4.61 -15.52 23.70
N TYR A 80 -3.93 -15.80 22.60
CA TYR A 80 -2.94 -16.86 22.50
C TYR A 80 -1.50 -16.35 22.39
N HIS A 81 -1.30 -15.05 22.53
CA HIS A 81 0.02 -14.39 22.35
C HIS A 81 0.65 -14.76 20.99
N ALA A 82 -0.19 -14.85 19.97
CA ALA A 82 0.22 -15.12 18.61
C ALA A 82 0.53 -13.81 17.85
N ASN A 83 1.01 -13.93 16.63
CA ASN A 83 1.34 -12.77 15.78
C ASN A 83 0.78 -12.93 14.37
N TYR A 84 -0.47 -13.36 14.27
CA TYR A 84 -1.12 -13.59 12.98
C TYR A 84 -1.34 -12.31 12.17
N VAL A 85 -1.68 -11.19 12.82
CA VAL A 85 -1.84 -9.91 12.13
C VAL A 85 -0.53 -9.48 11.49
N GLU A 86 0.56 -9.61 12.23
CA GLU A 86 1.91 -9.27 11.74
C GLU A 86 2.32 -10.20 10.59
N THR A 87 2.02 -11.48 10.69
CA THR A 87 2.28 -12.46 9.64
C THR A 87 1.47 -12.15 8.38
N LEU A 88 0.19 -11.77 8.52
CA LEU A 88 -0.65 -11.35 7.40
C LEU A 88 -0.09 -10.10 6.72
N HIS A 89 0.37 -9.13 7.50
CA HIS A 89 0.98 -7.92 6.98
C HIS A 89 2.23 -8.26 6.15
N ALA A 90 3.09 -9.13 6.66
CA ALA A 90 4.28 -9.59 5.94
C ALA A 90 3.89 -10.34 4.66
N TYR A 91 2.87 -11.18 4.72
CA TYR A 91 2.37 -11.92 3.55
C TYR A 91 1.92 -10.98 2.43
N LEU A 92 1.14 -9.95 2.77
CA LEU A 92 0.68 -8.96 1.80
C LEU A 92 1.83 -8.11 1.28
N LYS A 93 2.76 -7.73 2.14
CA LYS A 93 3.95 -6.96 1.78
C LYS A 93 4.81 -7.70 0.73
N HIS A 94 4.91 -9.01 0.85
CA HIS A 94 5.70 -9.85 -0.05
C HIS A 94 4.88 -10.49 -1.17
N ASN A 95 3.69 -9.96 -1.44
CA ASN A 95 2.80 -10.42 -2.53
C ASN A 95 2.52 -11.92 -2.49
N GLY A 96 2.37 -12.49 -1.29
CA GLY A 96 2.05 -13.90 -1.11
C GLY A 96 3.23 -14.85 -1.17
N SER A 97 4.46 -14.36 -1.20
CA SER A 97 5.65 -15.21 -1.17
C SER A 97 5.87 -15.79 0.23
N ILE A 98 5.60 -17.05 0.40
CA ILE A 98 5.77 -17.76 1.68
C ILE A 98 7.23 -17.76 2.11
N GLN A 99 8.15 -17.93 1.17
CA GLN A 99 9.59 -17.94 1.46
C GLN A 99 10.08 -16.57 1.98
N ALA A 100 9.63 -15.48 1.35
CA ALA A 100 9.98 -14.13 1.78
C ALA A 100 9.40 -13.81 3.16
N VAL A 101 8.17 -14.26 3.43
CA VAL A 101 7.54 -14.10 4.75
C VAL A 101 8.32 -14.88 5.81
N ALA A 102 8.67 -16.10 5.53
CA ALA A 102 9.46 -16.94 6.45
C ALA A 102 10.82 -16.32 6.76
N SER A 103 11.49 -15.74 5.74
CA SER A 103 12.77 -15.07 5.93
C SER A 103 12.65 -13.81 6.80
N GLU A 104 11.55 -13.07 6.69
CA GLU A 104 11.33 -11.87 7.49
C GLU A 104 10.93 -12.19 8.93
N MET A 105 10.08 -13.20 9.12
CA MET A 105 9.50 -13.54 10.45
C MET A 105 10.37 -14.49 11.26
N TYR A 106 11.19 -15.27 10.62
CA TYR A 106 12.02 -16.30 11.23
C TYR A 106 13.45 -16.25 10.71
#